data_c051ce2cdf4afb759b28b6fcbb1b61a2
#
_entry.id   c051ce2cdf4afb759b28b6fcbb1b61a2
#
_cell.length_a   1.000
_cell.length_b   1.000
_cell.length_c   1.000
_cell.angle_alpha   90.00
_cell.angle_beta   90.00
_cell.angle_gamma   90.00
#
_symmetry.space_group_name_H-M   'P 1'
#
loop_
_entity.id
_entity.type
_entity.pdbx_description
1 polymer ?
#
loop_
_entity_poly.entity_id
_entity_poly.type
_entity_poly.pdbx_seq_one_letter_code
_entity_poly.pdbx_strand_id
1 'polypeptide(L)'
;MEEPRLRVAIAEDSVLLREGLVRLIEDGVGTVVAAVGDGPALVAAVVEHRPDVSVVDVRMPPTQRDEGLRAAIEARRLVPRSPMLVLSQYV
;
A
#
# COMPACT_ATOMS: atom_id res chain seq x y z
N MET A 1 -20.33 -10.04 -18.42
CA MET A 1 -18.93 -10.33 -18.08
C MET A 1 -18.40 -9.19 -17.24
N GLU A 2 -17.88 -9.50 -16.08
CA GLU A 2 -17.36 -8.47 -15.18
C GLU A 2 -15.98 -8.03 -15.64
N GLU A 3 -15.72 -6.73 -15.51
CA GLU A 3 -14.38 -6.23 -15.76
C GLU A 3 -13.44 -6.65 -14.63
N PRO A 4 -12.16 -6.94 -14.95
CA PRO A 4 -11.19 -7.25 -13.91
C PRO A 4 -11.05 -6.05 -12.97
N ARG A 5 -11.03 -6.33 -11.67
CA ARG A 5 -10.79 -5.30 -10.67
C ARG A 5 -9.30 -5.20 -10.40
N LEU A 6 -8.82 -3.99 -10.15
CA LEU A 6 -7.45 -3.80 -9.68
C LEU A 6 -7.28 -4.49 -8.33
N ARG A 7 -6.13 -5.12 -8.16
CA ARG A 7 -5.74 -5.70 -6.87
C ARG A 7 -4.79 -4.71 -6.19
N VAL A 8 -5.18 -4.24 -5.01
CA VAL A 8 -4.51 -3.11 -4.36
C VAL A 8 -4.00 -3.52 -2.99
N ALA A 9 -2.74 -3.19 -2.70
CA ALA A 9 -2.20 -3.26 -1.35
C ALA A 9 -2.18 -1.85 -0.76
N ILE A 10 -2.40 -1.75 0.54
CA ILE A 10 -2.41 -0.48 1.28
C ILE A 10 -1.44 -0.59 2.44
N ALA A 11 -0.59 0.42 2.62
CA ALA A 11 0.25 0.55 3.79
C ALA A 11 0.00 1.91 4.44
N GLU A 12 -0.60 1.88 5.62
CA GLU A 12 -0.97 3.06 6.39
C GLU A 12 -1.06 2.67 7.86
N ASP A 13 -0.34 3.37 8.74
CA ASP A 13 -0.29 2.99 10.15
C ASP A 13 -1.53 3.44 10.94
N SER A 14 -2.22 4.50 10.50
CA SER A 14 -3.46 4.91 11.14
C SER A 14 -4.57 3.93 10.79
N VAL A 15 -5.13 3.27 11.80
CA VAL A 15 -6.22 2.32 11.60
C VAL A 15 -7.41 2.99 10.92
N LEU A 16 -7.74 4.21 11.35
CA LEU A 16 -8.87 4.94 10.79
C LEU A 16 -8.67 5.28 9.32
N LEU A 17 -7.50 5.80 8.98
CA LEU A 17 -7.20 6.14 7.58
C LEU A 17 -7.11 4.87 6.72
N ARG A 18 -6.50 3.82 7.25
CA ARG A 18 -6.38 2.55 6.53
C ARG A 18 -7.76 1.99 6.20
N GLU A 19 -8.67 1.97 7.17
CA GLU A 19 -10.04 1.50 6.95
C GLU A 19 -10.78 2.36 5.94
N GLY A 20 -10.58 3.67 5.99
CA GLY A 20 -11.18 4.58 5.02
C GLY A 20 -10.68 4.32 3.60
N LEU A 21 -9.37 4.10 3.44
CA LEU A 21 -8.81 3.78 2.14
C LEU A 21 -9.33 2.44 1.61
N VAL A 22 -9.45 1.44 2.47
CA VAL A 22 -10.02 0.14 2.07
C VAL A 22 -11.42 0.34 1.49
N ARG A 23 -12.26 1.10 2.19
CA ARG A 23 -13.63 1.35 1.72
C ARG A 23 -13.68 2.10 0.40
N LEU A 24 -12.89 3.16 0.28
CA LEU A 24 -12.87 3.93 -0.95
C LEU A 24 -12.45 3.08 -2.15
N ILE A 25 -11.46 2.25 -1.96
CA ILE A 25 -10.95 1.41 -3.03
C ILE A 25 -11.95 0.32 -3.38
N GLU A 26 -12.52 -0.35 -2.39
CA GLU A 26 -13.45 -1.45 -2.64
C GLU A 26 -14.78 -0.98 -3.17
N ASP A 27 -15.18 0.26 -2.90
CA ASP A 27 -16.43 0.79 -3.43
C ASP A 27 -16.35 1.19 -4.90
N GLY A 28 -15.18 1.41 -5.46
CA GLY A 28 -15.13 1.91 -6.81
C GLY A 28 -13.94 1.56 -7.67
N VAL A 29 -12.80 1.19 -7.09
CA VAL A 29 -11.55 1.06 -7.83
C VAL A 29 -11.13 -0.39 -7.99
N GLY A 30 -11.14 -1.16 -6.92
CA GLY A 30 -10.58 -2.50 -6.98
C GLY A 30 -10.85 -3.33 -5.76
N THR A 31 -10.05 -4.36 -5.58
CA THR A 31 -10.10 -5.25 -4.43
C THR A 31 -8.84 -5.05 -3.60
N VAL A 32 -8.99 -4.85 -2.31
CA VAL A 32 -7.85 -4.72 -1.41
C VAL A 32 -7.37 -6.11 -1.04
N VAL A 33 -6.17 -6.45 -1.45
CA VAL A 33 -5.59 -7.78 -1.19
C VAL A 33 -4.75 -7.79 0.07
N ALA A 34 -4.30 -6.63 0.55
CA ALA A 34 -3.57 -6.50 1.80
C ALA A 34 -3.71 -5.08 2.31
N ALA A 35 -3.88 -4.93 3.62
CA ALA A 35 -3.89 -3.63 4.28
C ALA A 35 -3.03 -3.76 5.53
N VAL A 36 -1.91 -3.06 5.55
CA VAL A 36 -0.88 -3.25 6.57
C VAL A 36 -0.50 -1.91 7.19
N GLY A 37 0.22 -1.96 8.30
CA GLY A 37 0.50 -0.78 9.12
C GLY A 37 1.97 -0.37 9.19
N ASP A 38 2.88 -1.06 8.52
CA ASP A 38 4.31 -0.72 8.58
C ASP A 38 5.04 -1.15 7.31
N GLY A 39 6.30 -0.71 7.21
CA GLY A 39 7.12 -0.97 6.04
C GLY A 39 7.41 -2.44 5.78
N PRO A 40 7.89 -3.20 6.76
CA PRO A 40 8.18 -4.62 6.55
C PRO A 40 6.95 -5.41 6.12
N ALA A 41 5.78 -5.10 6.68
CA ALA A 41 4.54 -5.75 6.27
C ALA A 41 4.15 -5.41 4.83
N LEU A 42 4.43 -4.18 4.37
CA LEU A 42 4.22 -3.82 2.97
C LEU A 42 5.09 -4.67 2.05
N VAL A 43 6.37 -4.77 2.37
CA VAL A 43 7.30 -5.56 1.54
C VAL A 43 6.82 -7.01 1.44
N ALA A 44 6.45 -7.61 2.57
CA ALA A 44 5.94 -8.99 2.59
C ALA A 44 4.66 -9.12 1.76
N ALA A 45 3.74 -8.15 1.86
CA ALA A 45 2.48 -8.18 1.12
C ALA A 45 2.72 -8.10 -0.39
N VAL A 46 3.64 -7.25 -0.83
CA VAL A 46 3.96 -7.10 -2.25
C VAL A 46 4.55 -8.40 -2.81
N VAL A 47 5.47 -9.00 -2.07
CA VAL A 47 6.09 -10.27 -2.50
C VAL A 47 5.05 -11.40 -2.56
N GLU A 48 4.17 -11.47 -1.56
CA GLU A 48 3.18 -12.55 -1.48
C GLU A 48 2.05 -12.38 -2.48
N HIS A 49 1.47 -11.18 -2.55
CA HIS A 49 0.23 -10.95 -3.30
C HIS A 49 0.44 -10.41 -4.71
N ARG A 50 1.59 -9.82 -4.99
CA ARG A 50 1.87 -9.20 -6.29
C ARG A 50 0.73 -8.30 -6.75
N PRO A 51 0.38 -7.26 -5.96
CA PRO A 51 -0.75 -6.39 -6.30
C PRO A 51 -0.50 -5.63 -7.60
N ASP A 52 -1.58 -5.16 -8.22
CA ASP A 52 -1.49 -4.32 -9.41
C ASP A 52 -0.97 -2.93 -9.08
N VAL A 53 -1.25 -2.45 -7.86
CA VAL A 53 -0.74 -1.18 -7.35
C VAL A 53 -0.73 -1.23 -5.83
N SER A 54 0.23 -0.54 -5.21
CA SER A 54 0.28 -0.36 -3.76
C SER A 54 0.14 1.11 -3.42
N VAL A 55 -0.73 1.43 -2.47
CA VAL A 55 -0.91 2.79 -1.94
C VAL A 55 -0.18 2.85 -0.61
N VAL A 56 0.83 3.72 -0.51
CA VAL A 56 1.77 3.71 0.60
C VAL A 56 1.89 5.09 1.23
N ASP A 57 1.65 5.19 2.54
CA ASP A 57 1.94 6.40 3.28
C ASP A 57 3.45 6.53 3.48
N VAL A 58 3.99 7.71 3.23
CA VAL A 58 5.43 7.98 3.41
C VAL A 58 5.85 7.78 4.86
N ARG A 59 5.05 8.30 5.79
CA ARG A 59 5.39 8.31 7.22
C ARG A 59 4.78 7.11 7.92
N MET A 60 5.62 6.20 8.35
CA MET A 60 5.20 5.03 9.09
C MET A 60 6.17 4.72 10.23
N PRO A 61 5.75 3.81 11.16
CA PRO A 61 6.65 3.43 12.26
C PRO A 61 7.97 2.86 11.75
N PRO A 62 9.06 2.96 12.55
CA PRO A 62 9.07 3.48 13.91
C PRO A 62 9.30 4.99 14.02
N THR A 63 9.84 5.66 13.00
CA THR A 63 10.24 7.07 13.16
C THR A 63 9.25 8.06 12.57
N GLN A 64 8.26 7.62 11.82
CA GLN A 64 7.26 8.47 11.15
C GLN A 64 7.91 9.47 10.19
N ARG A 65 8.95 9.06 9.49
CA ARG A 65 9.66 9.92 8.53
C ARG A 65 9.46 9.44 7.11
N ASP A 66 10.24 8.44 6.68
CA ASP A 66 10.27 7.99 5.29
C ASP A 66 10.21 6.47 5.17
N GLU A 67 9.77 5.78 6.21
CA GLU A 67 9.70 4.32 6.20
C GLU A 67 8.85 3.78 5.05
N GLY A 68 7.76 4.48 4.73
CA GLY A 68 6.91 4.06 3.62
C GLY A 68 7.64 4.15 2.29
N LEU A 69 8.37 5.24 2.06
CA LEU A 69 9.15 5.40 0.84
C LEU A 69 10.24 4.34 0.75
N ARG A 70 10.96 4.08 1.85
CA ARG A 70 11.99 3.05 1.89
C ARG A 70 11.41 1.66 1.62
N ALA A 71 10.26 1.36 2.20
CA ALA A 71 9.59 0.09 1.99
C ALA A 71 9.15 -0.06 0.53
N ALA A 72 8.64 1.01 -0.08
CA ALA A 72 8.25 0.99 -1.50
C ALA A 72 9.46 0.70 -2.39
N ILE A 73 10.61 1.31 -2.10
CA ILE A 73 11.85 1.07 -2.84
C ILE A 73 12.28 -0.39 -2.68
N GLU A 74 12.27 -0.91 -1.46
CA GLU A 74 12.65 -2.29 -1.19
C GLU A 74 11.70 -3.28 -1.87
N ALA A 75 10.39 -3.02 -1.80
CA ALA A 75 9.41 -3.88 -2.46
C ALA A 75 9.64 -3.92 -3.97
N ARG A 76 9.96 -2.77 -4.58
CA ARG A 76 10.25 -2.72 -6.02
C ARG A 76 11.59 -3.35 -6.38
N ARG A 77 12.52 -3.38 -5.45
CA ARG A 77 13.76 -4.13 -5.65
C ARG A 77 13.48 -5.63 -5.78
N LEU A 78 12.55 -6.13 -4.97
CA LEU A 78 12.17 -7.54 -4.97
C LEU A 78 11.14 -7.88 -6.05
N VAL A 79 10.26 -6.93 -6.38
CA VAL A 79 9.24 -7.08 -7.41
C VAL A 79 9.30 -5.86 -8.32
N PRO A 80 10.20 -5.84 -9.33
CA PRO A 80 10.51 -4.62 -10.07
C PRO A 80 9.35 -3.96 -10.82
N ARG A 81 8.31 -4.72 -11.13
CA ARG A 81 7.16 -4.17 -11.87
C ARG A 81 5.97 -3.86 -10.98
N SER A 82 6.17 -3.72 -9.68
CA SER A 82 5.10 -3.40 -8.74
C SER A 82 4.92 -1.89 -8.65
N PRO A 83 3.84 -1.32 -9.22
CA PRO A 83 3.61 0.12 -9.14
C PRO A 83 3.32 0.57 -7.71
N MET A 84 3.84 1.74 -7.35
CA MET A 84 3.67 2.33 -6.02
C MET A 84 3.10 3.73 -6.14
N LEU A 85 1.98 3.98 -5.47
CA LEU A 85 1.45 5.32 -5.30
C LEU A 85 1.76 5.76 -3.88
N VAL A 86 2.68 6.70 -3.75
CA VAL A 86 3.17 7.15 -2.45
C VAL A 86 2.44 8.42 -2.06
N LEU A 87 1.81 8.41 -0.90
CA LEU A 87 1.04 9.53 -0.38
C LEU A 87 1.85 10.26 0.68
N SER A 88 1.88 11.58 0.57
CA SER A 88 2.55 12.44 1.53
C SER A 88 1.54 13.42 2.12
N GLN A 89 1.45 13.46 3.45
CA GLN A 89 0.58 14.40 4.13
C GLN A 89 1.42 15.55 4.66
N TYR A 90 1.05 16.76 4.24
CA TYR A 90 1.60 17.99 4.79
C TYR A 90 0.55 18.67 5.64
N VAL A 91 0.94 19.03 6.82
CA VAL A 91 0.10 19.79 7.72
C VAL A 91 0.73 21.16 7.97
#